data_d246f2628817d285919d9c5158903a44
#
_entry.id   d246f2628817d285919d9c5158903a44
#
_cell.length_a   1.000
_cell.length_b   1.000
_cell.length_c   1.000
_cell.angle_alpha   90.00
_cell.angle_beta   90.00
_cell.angle_gamma   90.00
#
_symmetry.space_group_name_H-M   'P 1'
#
loop_
_entity.id
_entity.type
_entity.pdbx_description
1 polymer ?
#
loop_
_entity_poly.entity_id
_entity_poly.type
_entity_poly.pdbx_seq_one_letter_code
_entity_poly.pdbx_strand_id
1 'polypeptide(L)'
;MKMKLGTNLGFAINKYIEPEVWAKIVREDLDLKSVQFVADLLNPFLPDDYINSQLMRIKEAVKKYDISVDSIFTSAFTRVNHLMNPDAEARKIWLNWFKKLFWIGSELGCKTGGSHFGILTFDSFEKNYDFLVEEGVKGWQELSFHAKELGYESLIFEPMSVPREMGNRVSESIDLMNRVNANCGIPMKICLDIGHAPHPDERDPYPWLEKLGSVSPIVHIQQTVLNKSNHAPFTPEHNETGIIKADKVIAALEKGGCEETIFMFEIGHREHWDTEFKIIADLAESTRYWREWVKE
;
A
#
# COMPACT_ATOMS: atom_id res chain seq x y z
N MET A 1 1.23 -12.66 -17.90
CA MET A 1 1.20 -11.54 -16.91
C MET A 1 2.61 -11.02 -16.68
N LYS A 2 2.82 -9.70 -16.73
CA LYS A 2 4.09 -9.07 -16.31
C LYS A 2 4.10 -8.91 -14.80
N MET A 3 5.20 -9.26 -14.17
CA MET A 3 5.33 -9.23 -12.72
C MET A 3 6.67 -8.61 -12.32
N LYS A 4 6.68 -7.86 -11.23
CA LYS A 4 7.86 -7.25 -10.64
C LYS A 4 7.83 -7.44 -9.12
N LEU A 5 8.98 -7.65 -8.50
CA LEU A 5 9.10 -7.66 -7.05
C LEU A 5 9.58 -6.30 -6.53
N GLY A 6 9.04 -5.89 -5.41
CA GLY A 6 9.44 -4.71 -4.68
C GLY A 6 9.15 -4.83 -3.20
N THR A 7 9.43 -3.80 -2.44
CA THR A 7 9.10 -3.74 -1.02
C THR A 7 8.47 -2.41 -0.63
N ASN A 8 7.47 -2.47 0.24
CA ASN A 8 6.99 -1.32 0.96
C ASN A 8 8.07 -0.89 1.98
N LEU A 9 8.38 0.40 2.04
CA LEU A 9 9.40 0.92 2.96
C LEU A 9 8.95 1.00 4.42
N GLY A 10 7.81 0.42 4.77
CA GLY A 10 7.34 0.28 6.14
C GLY A 10 8.34 -0.40 7.07
N PHE A 11 9.17 -1.32 6.54
CA PHE A 11 10.24 -1.96 7.30
C PHE A 11 11.30 -0.97 7.81
N ALA A 12 11.46 0.16 7.13
CA ALA A 12 12.47 1.17 7.46
C ALA A 12 12.01 2.18 8.51
N ILE A 13 10.71 2.30 8.77
CA ILE A 13 10.15 3.26 9.73
C ILE A 13 10.75 3.00 11.12
N ASN A 14 11.30 4.06 11.73
CA ASN A 14 11.98 4.03 13.03
C ASN A 14 13.21 3.10 13.13
N LYS A 15 13.67 2.51 12.01
CA LYS A 15 14.82 1.58 11.97
C LYS A 15 15.91 2.06 11.01
N TYR A 16 15.55 2.39 9.78
CA TYR A 16 16.48 2.73 8.70
C TYR A 16 16.00 4.00 7.97
N ILE A 17 15.87 5.13 8.69
CA ILE A 17 15.28 6.36 8.17
C ILE A 17 16.17 7.12 7.17
N GLU A 18 17.49 6.86 7.19
CA GLU A 18 18.43 7.50 6.28
C GLU A 18 18.27 6.97 4.85
N PRO A 19 18.05 7.84 3.83
CA PRO A 19 17.77 7.40 2.47
C PRO A 19 18.83 6.46 1.88
N GLU A 20 20.10 6.77 2.10
CA GLU A 20 21.18 5.92 1.59
C GLU A 20 21.22 4.54 2.25
N VAL A 21 20.81 4.44 3.51
CA VAL A 21 20.81 3.17 4.27
C VAL A 21 19.70 2.26 3.77
N TRP A 22 18.45 2.73 3.71
CA TRP A 22 17.37 1.86 3.22
C TRP A 22 17.50 1.53 1.73
N ALA A 23 18.01 2.47 0.92
CA ALA A 23 18.25 2.21 -0.50
C ALA A 23 19.32 1.13 -0.70
N LYS A 24 20.40 1.18 0.08
CA LYS A 24 21.42 0.13 0.09
C LYS A 24 20.84 -1.23 0.47
N ILE A 25 20.06 -1.29 1.55
CA ILE A 25 19.38 -2.53 1.99
C ILE A 25 18.52 -3.08 0.85
N VAL A 26 17.65 -2.28 0.27
CA VAL A 26 16.78 -2.72 -0.83
C VAL A 26 17.59 -3.30 -1.99
N ARG A 27 18.68 -2.64 -2.39
CA ARG A 27 19.45 -3.05 -3.55
C ARG A 27 20.43 -4.18 -3.28
N GLU A 28 21.18 -4.14 -2.18
CA GLU A 28 22.28 -5.05 -1.92
C GLU A 28 21.87 -6.26 -1.06
N ASP A 29 21.01 -6.05 -0.04
CA ASP A 29 20.60 -7.14 0.86
C ASP A 29 19.36 -7.87 0.34
N LEU A 30 18.39 -7.14 -0.26
CA LEU A 30 17.15 -7.73 -0.76
C LEU A 30 17.21 -8.05 -2.26
N ASP A 31 18.18 -7.54 -3.00
CA ASP A 31 18.28 -7.62 -4.46
C ASP A 31 17.00 -7.16 -5.17
N LEU A 32 16.42 -6.06 -4.72
CA LEU A 32 15.21 -5.44 -5.30
C LEU A 32 15.58 -4.10 -5.94
N LYS A 33 14.74 -3.66 -6.90
CA LYS A 33 14.86 -2.35 -7.57
C LYS A 33 13.62 -1.49 -7.44
N SER A 34 12.57 -2.00 -6.85
CA SER A 34 11.24 -1.39 -6.79
C SER A 34 10.83 -1.14 -5.36
N VAL A 35 10.38 0.07 -5.05
CA VAL A 35 9.88 0.40 -3.73
C VAL A 35 8.54 1.14 -3.79
N GLN A 36 7.72 0.91 -2.77
CA GLN A 36 6.61 1.78 -2.40
C GLN A 36 7.07 2.67 -1.26
N PHE A 37 7.15 3.98 -1.51
CA PHE A 37 7.53 4.95 -0.50
C PHE A 37 6.37 5.20 0.46
N VAL A 38 6.67 5.38 1.75
CA VAL A 38 5.63 5.56 2.78
C VAL A 38 5.71 6.95 3.41
N ALA A 39 4.55 7.57 3.63
CA ALA A 39 4.40 8.89 4.22
C ALA A 39 5.09 9.04 5.59
N ASP A 40 5.25 7.95 6.32
CA ASP A 40 5.87 7.95 7.65
C ASP A 40 7.40 8.21 7.60
N LEU A 41 8.04 8.02 6.46
CA LEU A 41 9.45 8.38 6.24
C LEU A 41 9.65 9.86 5.87
N LEU A 42 8.64 10.48 5.26
CA LEU A 42 8.64 11.91 4.93
C LEU A 42 7.23 12.47 5.02
N ASN A 43 6.81 12.85 6.24
CA ASN A 43 5.44 13.27 6.51
C ASN A 43 5.15 14.66 5.92
N PRO A 44 4.06 14.82 5.14
CA PRO A 44 3.62 16.11 4.59
C PRO A 44 3.38 17.23 5.61
N PHE A 45 3.18 16.93 6.90
CA PHE A 45 3.09 17.96 7.94
C PHE A 45 4.42 18.65 8.27
N LEU A 46 5.54 18.11 7.80
CA LEU A 46 6.84 18.73 7.99
C LEU A 46 6.98 20.03 7.16
N PRO A 47 7.84 20.98 7.57
CA PRO A 47 8.12 22.19 6.81
C PRO A 47 8.65 21.92 5.40
N ASP A 48 8.31 22.80 4.45
CA ASP A 48 8.66 22.62 3.03
C ASP A 48 10.16 22.59 2.78
N ASP A 49 10.93 23.45 3.45
CA ASP A 49 12.42 23.47 3.30
C ASP A 49 13.02 22.13 3.73
N TYR A 50 12.50 21.53 4.83
CA TYR A 50 12.95 20.23 5.29
C TYR A 50 12.58 19.14 4.28
N ILE A 51 11.32 19.14 3.80
CA ILE A 51 10.87 18.17 2.78
C ILE A 51 11.73 18.27 1.51
N ASN A 52 11.98 19.47 1.00
CA ASN A 52 12.82 19.70 -0.17
C ASN A 52 14.25 19.17 0.04
N SER A 53 14.83 19.41 1.22
CA SER A 53 16.13 18.86 1.58
C SER A 53 16.15 17.33 1.59
N GLN A 54 15.13 16.70 2.16
CA GLN A 54 15.03 15.23 2.18
C GLN A 54 14.77 14.65 0.78
N LEU A 55 13.94 15.30 -0.04
CA LEU A 55 13.71 14.88 -1.42
C LEU A 55 15.01 14.83 -2.24
N MET A 56 15.90 15.81 -2.08
CA MET A 56 17.23 15.77 -2.74
C MET A 56 18.01 14.54 -2.30
N ARG A 57 18.09 14.26 -1.01
CA ARG A 57 18.81 13.10 -0.46
C ARG A 57 18.21 11.76 -0.94
N ILE A 58 16.89 11.66 -0.98
CA ILE A 58 16.18 10.47 -1.46
C ILE A 58 16.50 10.27 -2.95
N LYS A 59 16.38 11.32 -3.78
CA LYS A 59 16.69 11.26 -5.21
C LYS A 59 18.14 10.82 -5.48
N GLU A 60 19.08 11.31 -4.70
CA GLU A 60 20.48 10.87 -4.78
C GLU A 60 20.64 9.39 -4.42
N ALA A 61 20.01 8.93 -3.35
CA ALA A 61 20.09 7.56 -2.91
C ALA A 61 19.45 6.58 -3.92
N VAL A 62 18.24 6.84 -4.39
CA VAL A 62 17.57 5.97 -5.37
C VAL A 62 18.31 5.92 -6.70
N LYS A 63 18.91 7.03 -7.12
CA LYS A 63 19.77 7.07 -8.31
C LYS A 63 21.06 6.26 -8.12
N LYS A 64 21.72 6.41 -6.97
CA LYS A 64 22.95 5.69 -6.64
C LYS A 64 22.78 4.18 -6.65
N TYR A 65 21.65 3.70 -6.14
CA TYR A 65 21.36 2.26 -6.01
C TYR A 65 20.48 1.69 -7.12
N ASP A 66 20.16 2.45 -8.17
CA ASP A 66 19.33 2.04 -9.30
C ASP A 66 17.98 1.49 -8.83
N ILE A 67 17.26 2.31 -8.03
CA ILE A 67 15.94 1.99 -7.45
C ILE A 67 14.88 2.87 -8.09
N SER A 68 13.73 2.29 -8.44
CA SER A 68 12.51 3.01 -8.81
C SER A 68 11.57 3.16 -7.60
N VAL A 69 11.01 4.36 -7.42
CA VAL A 69 9.92 4.62 -6.49
C VAL A 69 8.62 4.52 -7.29
N ASP A 70 8.01 3.33 -7.32
CA ASP A 70 6.86 3.07 -8.20
C ASP A 70 5.56 3.67 -7.66
N SER A 71 5.46 3.81 -6.34
CA SER A 71 4.27 4.39 -5.69
C SER A 71 4.59 5.07 -4.37
N ILE A 72 3.65 5.93 -3.92
CA ILE A 72 3.65 6.52 -2.59
C ILE A 72 2.37 6.13 -1.84
N PHE A 73 2.49 5.81 -0.55
CA PHE A 73 1.39 5.27 0.24
C PHE A 73 1.43 5.75 1.69
N THR A 74 0.32 5.62 2.40
CA THR A 74 0.29 5.73 3.87
C THR A 74 0.80 4.44 4.51
N SER A 75 1.11 4.49 5.82
CA SER A 75 1.56 3.33 6.57
C SER A 75 1.01 3.35 7.99
N ALA A 76 1.59 2.60 8.90
CA ALA A 76 1.06 2.35 10.23
C ALA A 76 0.73 3.61 11.06
N PHE A 77 1.56 4.67 10.97
CA PHE A 77 1.38 5.89 11.76
C PHE A 77 0.50 6.94 11.07
N THR A 78 0.24 6.77 9.77
CA THR A 78 -0.65 7.62 8.97
C THR A 78 -2.00 6.96 8.68
N ARG A 79 -2.29 5.82 9.33
CA ARG A 79 -3.58 5.12 9.25
C ARG A 79 -4.59 5.74 10.20
N VAL A 80 -5.28 6.77 9.73
CA VAL A 80 -6.24 7.58 10.51
C VAL A 80 -7.54 7.82 9.72
N ASN A 81 -8.51 8.52 10.31
CA ASN A 81 -9.81 8.79 9.68
C ASN A 81 -9.71 9.61 8.38
N HIS A 82 -8.75 10.49 8.26
CA HIS A 82 -8.46 11.42 7.16
C HIS A 82 -9.71 11.95 6.41
N LEU A 83 -9.98 11.55 5.16
CA LEU A 83 -11.09 12.05 4.33
C LEU A 83 -12.48 11.64 4.86
N MET A 84 -12.55 10.70 5.78
CA MET A 84 -13.78 10.27 6.45
C MET A 84 -13.84 10.74 7.92
N ASN A 85 -13.04 11.75 8.29
CA ASN A 85 -13.10 12.33 9.62
C ASN A 85 -14.48 12.97 9.83
N PRO A 86 -15.14 12.78 11.00
CA PRO A 86 -16.44 13.42 11.28
C PRO A 86 -16.38 14.95 11.28
N ASP A 87 -15.25 15.55 11.62
CA ASP A 87 -15.02 16.99 11.56
C ASP A 87 -14.66 17.45 10.12
N ALA A 88 -15.43 18.39 9.59
CA ALA A 88 -15.27 18.89 8.24
C ALA A 88 -13.93 19.66 8.03
N GLU A 89 -13.47 20.39 9.04
CA GLU A 89 -12.18 21.11 8.94
C GLU A 89 -11.02 20.12 8.96
N ALA A 90 -11.12 19.06 9.77
CA ALA A 90 -10.14 17.98 9.75
C ALA A 90 -10.07 17.28 8.38
N ARG A 91 -11.22 17.00 7.71
CA ARG A 91 -11.22 16.46 6.34
C ARG A 91 -10.49 17.36 5.36
N LYS A 92 -10.69 18.67 5.45
CA LYS A 92 -10.00 19.66 4.60
C LYS A 92 -8.49 19.70 4.85
N ILE A 93 -8.07 19.60 6.11
CA ILE A 93 -6.65 19.50 6.47
C ILE A 93 -6.03 18.24 5.86
N TRP A 94 -6.70 17.10 5.99
CA TRP A 94 -6.23 15.84 5.41
C TRP A 94 -6.23 15.85 3.87
N LEU A 95 -7.20 16.48 3.24
CA LEU A 95 -7.20 16.67 1.78
C LEU A 95 -5.94 17.41 1.31
N ASN A 96 -5.57 18.50 1.99
CA ASN A 96 -4.35 19.25 1.69
C ASN A 96 -3.08 18.43 1.99
N TRP A 97 -3.12 17.62 3.04
CA TRP A 97 -2.04 16.69 3.37
C TRP A 97 -1.81 15.66 2.25
N PHE A 98 -2.88 15.08 1.70
CA PHE A 98 -2.79 14.16 0.56
C PHE A 98 -2.30 14.85 -0.71
N LYS A 99 -2.74 16.08 -0.98
CA LYS A 99 -2.21 16.87 -2.11
C LYS A 99 -0.69 17.02 -2.02
N LYS A 100 -0.19 17.32 -0.83
CA LYS A 100 1.25 17.43 -0.58
C LYS A 100 1.96 16.06 -0.62
N LEU A 101 1.31 14.99 -0.14
CA LEU A 101 1.84 13.62 -0.28
C LEU A 101 2.03 13.24 -1.75
N PHE A 102 1.03 13.51 -2.59
CA PHE A 102 1.13 13.20 -4.02
C PHE A 102 2.15 14.09 -4.73
N TRP A 103 2.31 15.35 -4.30
CA TRP A 103 3.42 16.16 -4.79
C TRP A 103 4.79 15.55 -4.41
N ILE A 104 4.99 15.12 -3.17
CA ILE A 104 6.22 14.40 -2.76
C ILE A 104 6.44 13.18 -3.66
N GLY A 105 5.41 12.38 -3.88
CA GLY A 105 5.50 11.19 -4.75
C GLY A 105 5.83 11.54 -6.21
N SER A 106 5.25 12.61 -6.77
CA SER A 106 5.57 13.06 -8.13
C SER A 106 7.04 13.48 -8.27
N GLU A 107 7.59 14.16 -7.25
CA GLU A 107 9.01 14.51 -7.19
C GLU A 107 9.94 13.28 -7.14
N LEU A 108 9.45 12.17 -6.62
CA LEU A 108 10.16 10.87 -6.59
C LEU A 108 9.90 10.02 -7.84
N GLY A 109 9.05 10.47 -8.76
CA GLY A 109 8.73 9.76 -10.01
C GLY A 109 7.59 8.77 -9.93
N CYS A 110 6.82 8.75 -8.83
CA CYS A 110 5.68 7.86 -8.65
C CYS A 110 4.62 8.06 -9.74
N LYS A 111 4.09 6.95 -10.25
CA LYS A 111 2.98 6.93 -11.20
C LYS A 111 1.66 6.52 -10.56
N THR A 112 1.71 5.99 -9.36
CA THR A 112 0.52 5.67 -8.57
C THR A 112 0.74 6.04 -7.11
N GLY A 113 -0.34 6.29 -6.38
CA GLY A 113 -0.27 6.64 -4.96
C GLY A 113 -1.61 6.48 -4.29
N GLY A 114 -1.62 6.37 -2.97
CA GLY A 114 -2.86 6.18 -2.25
C GLY A 114 -2.75 5.93 -0.76
N SER A 115 -3.78 5.26 -0.24
CA SER A 115 -3.97 4.95 1.17
C SER A 115 -5.06 3.90 1.33
N HIS A 116 -5.36 3.47 2.56
CA HIS A 116 -6.68 2.92 2.86
C HIS A 116 -7.76 3.96 2.50
N PHE A 117 -8.99 3.52 2.20
CA PHE A 117 -10.05 4.43 1.71
C PHE A 117 -10.42 5.50 2.74
N GLY A 118 -10.52 5.13 4.00
CA GLY A 118 -10.84 5.94 5.15
C GLY A 118 -11.25 5.07 6.33
N ILE A 119 -11.32 5.67 7.52
CA ILE A 119 -11.67 4.99 8.76
C ILE A 119 -12.82 5.73 9.44
N LEU A 120 -13.87 5.01 9.81
CA LEU A 120 -14.94 5.50 10.66
C LEU A 120 -14.63 5.22 12.14
N THR A 121 -14.99 6.15 13.02
CA THR A 121 -15.07 5.90 14.46
C THR A 121 -16.30 5.02 14.75
N PHE A 122 -16.36 4.37 15.90
CA PHE A 122 -17.49 3.50 16.22
C PHE A 122 -18.84 4.23 16.22
N ASP A 123 -18.90 5.42 16.80
CA ASP A 123 -20.09 6.25 16.83
C ASP A 123 -20.47 6.77 15.43
N SER A 124 -19.52 7.10 14.59
CA SER A 124 -19.76 7.51 13.21
C SER A 124 -20.20 6.34 12.33
N PHE A 125 -19.69 5.15 12.57
CA PHE A 125 -20.10 3.93 11.87
C PHE A 125 -21.59 3.62 12.11
N GLU A 126 -22.08 3.88 13.32
CA GLU A 126 -23.49 3.67 13.67
C GLU A 126 -24.43 4.78 13.17
N LYS A 127 -23.96 6.04 13.12
CA LYS A 127 -24.84 7.20 12.95
C LYS A 127 -24.68 7.96 11.65
N ASN A 128 -23.47 7.97 11.08
CA ASN A 128 -23.11 8.85 9.98
C ASN A 128 -22.44 8.10 8.80
N TYR A 129 -22.61 6.80 8.72
CA TYR A 129 -21.94 5.94 7.74
C TYR A 129 -22.05 6.49 6.32
N ASP A 130 -23.25 6.59 5.78
CA ASP A 130 -23.48 6.99 4.39
C ASP A 130 -22.92 8.38 4.07
N PHE A 131 -23.12 9.32 5.01
CA PHE A 131 -22.60 10.69 4.84
C PHE A 131 -21.09 10.72 4.78
N LEU A 132 -20.38 10.04 5.69
CA LEU A 132 -18.93 10.08 5.74
C LEU A 132 -18.27 9.26 4.63
N VAL A 133 -18.89 8.17 4.19
CA VAL A 133 -18.46 7.44 3.00
C VAL A 133 -18.56 8.32 1.76
N GLU A 134 -19.67 9.09 1.61
CA GLU A 134 -19.83 10.03 0.50
C GLU A 134 -18.80 11.17 0.54
N GLU A 135 -18.48 11.68 1.73
CA GLU A 135 -17.39 12.67 1.87
C GLU A 135 -16.03 12.09 1.51
N GLY A 136 -15.78 10.82 1.88
CA GLY A 136 -14.58 10.08 1.43
C GLY A 136 -14.51 9.97 -0.09
N VAL A 137 -15.61 9.59 -0.74
CA VAL A 137 -15.72 9.51 -2.21
C VAL A 137 -15.38 10.85 -2.86
N LYS A 138 -16.00 11.95 -2.40
CA LYS A 138 -15.73 13.30 -2.92
C LYS A 138 -14.27 13.71 -2.73
N GLY A 139 -13.70 13.41 -1.57
CA GLY A 139 -12.29 13.68 -1.29
C GLY A 139 -11.36 12.94 -2.27
N TRP A 140 -11.59 11.65 -2.50
CA TRP A 140 -10.82 10.88 -3.48
C TRP A 140 -11.04 11.35 -4.91
N GLN A 141 -12.25 11.77 -5.28
CA GLN A 141 -12.52 12.38 -6.58
C GLN A 141 -11.68 13.64 -6.78
N GLU A 142 -11.69 14.57 -5.81
CA GLU A 142 -10.89 15.80 -5.88
C GLU A 142 -9.38 15.48 -5.97
N LEU A 143 -8.89 14.54 -5.18
CA LEU A 143 -7.49 14.10 -5.22
C LEU A 143 -7.11 13.48 -6.57
N SER A 144 -8.02 12.80 -7.25
CA SER A 144 -7.76 12.21 -8.56
C SER A 144 -7.50 13.27 -9.65
N PHE A 145 -8.20 14.41 -9.60
CA PHE A 145 -7.92 15.55 -10.49
C PHE A 145 -6.56 16.19 -10.17
N HIS A 146 -6.26 16.39 -8.88
CA HIS A 146 -4.97 16.94 -8.47
C HIS A 146 -3.80 16.03 -8.86
N ALA A 147 -3.93 14.71 -8.65
CA ALA A 147 -2.92 13.74 -9.02
C ALA A 147 -2.68 13.68 -10.54
N LYS A 148 -3.73 13.87 -11.35
CA LYS A 148 -3.61 14.02 -12.81
C LYS A 148 -2.69 15.17 -13.19
N GLU A 149 -2.83 16.32 -12.57
CA GLU A 149 -1.98 17.50 -12.81
C GLU A 149 -0.51 17.23 -12.46
N LEU A 150 -0.26 16.35 -11.49
CA LEU A 150 1.07 15.91 -11.08
C LEU A 150 1.64 14.78 -11.94
N GLY A 151 0.90 14.29 -12.95
CA GLY A 151 1.35 13.24 -13.87
C GLY A 151 1.21 11.81 -13.36
N TYR A 152 0.34 11.59 -12.37
CA TYR A 152 -0.05 10.24 -11.95
C TYR A 152 -0.92 9.56 -13.01
N GLU A 153 -0.84 8.23 -13.07
CA GLU A 153 -1.64 7.40 -13.98
C GLU A 153 -2.86 6.78 -13.29
N SER A 154 -2.78 6.58 -11.97
CA SER A 154 -3.88 6.10 -11.14
C SER A 154 -3.69 6.47 -9.67
N LEU A 155 -4.79 6.54 -8.93
CA LEU A 155 -4.80 6.41 -7.48
C LEU A 155 -5.11 4.97 -7.10
N ILE A 156 -4.71 4.57 -5.90
CA ILE A 156 -5.03 3.26 -5.33
C ILE A 156 -5.57 3.40 -3.92
N PHE A 157 -6.52 2.54 -3.55
CA PHE A 157 -6.82 2.34 -2.13
C PHE A 157 -6.68 0.87 -1.75
N GLU A 158 -6.38 0.64 -0.49
CA GLU A 158 -6.23 -0.69 0.08
C GLU A 158 -7.50 -1.11 0.81
N PRO A 159 -8.13 -2.23 0.40
CA PRO A 159 -9.19 -2.88 1.15
C PRO A 159 -8.69 -3.32 2.53
N MET A 160 -9.39 -2.89 3.58
CA MET A 160 -8.98 -3.13 4.96
C MET A 160 -9.73 -4.28 5.60
N SER A 161 -9.16 -4.88 6.63
CA SER A 161 -9.64 -6.12 7.25
C SER A 161 -10.81 -5.96 8.25
N VAL A 162 -11.32 -4.75 8.46
CA VAL A 162 -12.43 -4.51 9.38
C VAL A 162 -13.47 -3.57 8.78
N PRO A 163 -14.79 -3.76 9.05
CA PRO A 163 -15.88 -3.04 8.37
C PRO A 163 -15.77 -1.52 8.42
N ARG A 164 -15.35 -0.96 9.56
CA ARG A 164 -15.24 0.50 9.72
C ARG A 164 -14.04 1.13 8.97
N GLU A 165 -13.17 0.32 8.38
CA GLU A 165 -11.98 0.79 7.65
C GLU A 165 -12.13 0.66 6.14
N MET A 166 -13.34 0.40 5.68
CA MET A 166 -13.78 0.33 4.28
C MET A 166 -13.10 -0.74 3.41
N GLY A 167 -13.87 -1.25 2.47
CA GLY A 167 -13.40 -2.24 1.51
C GLY A 167 -13.25 -3.66 2.07
N ASN A 168 -13.89 -3.98 3.20
CA ASN A 168 -13.76 -5.28 3.85
C ASN A 168 -14.52 -6.43 3.14
N ARG A 169 -15.12 -6.15 1.98
CA ARG A 169 -15.71 -7.11 1.04
C ARG A 169 -15.33 -6.76 -0.39
N VAL A 170 -15.23 -7.76 -1.23
CA VAL A 170 -14.98 -7.53 -2.67
C VAL A 170 -16.03 -6.61 -3.28
N SER A 171 -17.31 -6.83 -2.98
CA SER A 171 -18.42 -6.01 -3.48
C SER A 171 -18.33 -4.56 -3.02
N GLU A 172 -17.97 -4.31 -1.77
CA GLU A 172 -17.77 -2.95 -1.23
C GLU A 172 -16.56 -2.27 -1.89
N SER A 173 -15.46 -2.99 -2.07
CA SER A 173 -14.27 -2.47 -2.76
C SER A 173 -14.59 -2.05 -4.19
N ILE A 174 -15.39 -2.85 -4.92
CA ILE A 174 -15.84 -2.52 -6.27
C ILE A 174 -16.77 -1.31 -6.25
N ASP A 175 -17.71 -1.23 -5.31
CA ASP A 175 -18.64 -0.09 -5.19
C ASP A 175 -17.89 1.22 -4.94
N LEU A 176 -17.00 1.24 -3.95
CA LEU A 176 -16.20 2.43 -3.62
C LEU A 176 -15.34 2.88 -4.82
N MET A 177 -14.66 1.96 -5.47
CA MET A 177 -13.86 2.24 -6.67
C MET A 177 -14.74 2.85 -7.77
N ASN A 178 -15.89 2.28 -8.06
CA ASN A 178 -16.80 2.76 -9.10
C ASN A 178 -17.39 4.13 -8.76
N ARG A 179 -17.75 4.40 -7.51
CA ARG A 179 -18.25 5.69 -7.05
C ARG A 179 -17.20 6.80 -7.23
N VAL A 180 -15.93 6.53 -6.89
CA VAL A 180 -14.84 7.48 -7.16
C VAL A 180 -14.68 7.68 -8.66
N ASN A 181 -14.66 6.60 -9.44
CA ASN A 181 -14.43 6.63 -10.88
C ASN A 181 -15.58 7.26 -11.68
N ALA A 182 -16.76 7.43 -11.09
CA ALA A 182 -17.87 8.14 -11.73
C ALA A 182 -17.55 9.62 -12.02
N ASN A 183 -16.61 10.23 -11.28
CA ASN A 183 -16.18 11.62 -11.51
C ASN A 183 -14.70 11.78 -11.11
N CYS A 184 -13.76 11.30 -11.93
CA CYS A 184 -12.34 11.32 -11.60
C CYS A 184 -11.48 11.91 -12.72
N GLY A 185 -10.34 12.48 -12.32
CA GLY A 185 -9.31 12.97 -13.25
C GLY A 185 -8.42 11.84 -13.79
N ILE A 186 -8.09 10.88 -12.93
CA ILE A 186 -7.43 9.60 -13.20
C ILE A 186 -8.15 8.49 -12.45
N PRO A 187 -8.08 7.23 -12.90
CA PRO A 187 -8.82 6.14 -12.28
C PRO A 187 -8.32 5.83 -10.86
N MET A 188 -9.26 5.56 -9.97
CA MET A 188 -9.02 4.84 -8.71
C MET A 188 -8.94 3.34 -9.03
N LYS A 189 -7.92 2.69 -8.50
CA LYS A 189 -7.67 1.25 -8.59
C LYS A 189 -7.47 0.67 -7.18
N ILE A 190 -7.13 -0.60 -7.09
CA ILE A 190 -6.98 -1.32 -5.82
C ILE A 190 -5.49 -1.59 -5.53
N CYS A 191 -5.06 -1.36 -4.31
CA CYS A 191 -3.84 -1.95 -3.74
C CYS A 191 -4.29 -3.17 -2.92
N LEU A 192 -4.18 -4.37 -3.48
CA LEU A 192 -4.73 -5.55 -2.83
C LEU A 192 -3.72 -6.18 -1.88
N ASP A 193 -3.96 -6.10 -0.56
CA ASP A 193 -3.19 -6.89 0.40
C ASP A 193 -3.81 -8.28 0.55
N ILE A 194 -3.05 -9.30 0.15
CA ILE A 194 -3.49 -10.70 0.18
C ILE A 194 -3.54 -11.31 1.59
N GLY A 195 -2.94 -10.64 2.57
CA GLY A 195 -3.01 -11.03 3.98
C GLY A 195 -4.20 -10.44 4.72
N HIS A 196 -4.92 -9.54 4.11
CA HIS A 196 -6.10 -8.88 4.68
C HIS A 196 -7.39 -9.69 4.48
N ALA A 197 -7.40 -11.00 4.35
CA ALA A 197 -8.61 -11.81 4.21
C ALA A 197 -9.69 -11.41 5.25
N PRO A 198 -10.55 -10.40 4.94
CA PRO A 198 -11.09 -9.57 6.01
C PRO A 198 -12.43 -10.06 6.54
N HIS A 199 -13.38 -10.32 5.68
CA HIS A 199 -14.74 -10.64 6.10
C HIS A 199 -14.89 -12.14 6.39
N PRO A 200 -15.67 -12.55 7.41
CA PRO A 200 -15.89 -13.94 7.73
C PRO A 200 -16.32 -14.84 6.56
N ASP A 201 -17.05 -14.30 5.60
CA ASP A 201 -17.53 -15.04 4.43
C ASP A 201 -16.55 -14.98 3.24
N GLU A 202 -15.50 -14.17 3.31
CA GLU A 202 -14.54 -13.92 2.21
C GLU A 202 -13.08 -14.05 2.69
N ARG A 203 -12.81 -15.02 3.57
CA ARG A 203 -11.49 -15.20 4.21
C ARG A 203 -10.41 -15.80 3.32
N ASP A 204 -10.82 -16.38 2.20
CA ASP A 204 -9.89 -16.91 1.21
C ASP A 204 -9.36 -15.76 0.33
N PRO A 205 -8.06 -15.47 0.28
CA PRO A 205 -7.50 -14.39 -0.52
C PRO A 205 -7.58 -14.63 -2.02
N TYR A 206 -7.63 -15.87 -2.49
CA TYR A 206 -7.57 -16.20 -3.92
C TYR A 206 -8.77 -15.69 -4.71
N PRO A 207 -10.05 -15.82 -4.25
CA PRO A 207 -11.18 -15.18 -4.90
C PRO A 207 -11.10 -13.66 -5.01
N TRP A 208 -10.42 -12.98 -4.07
CA TRP A 208 -10.16 -11.55 -4.16
C TRP A 208 -9.24 -11.22 -5.34
N LEU A 209 -8.16 -11.98 -5.50
CA LEU A 209 -7.23 -11.85 -6.62
C LEU A 209 -7.91 -12.12 -7.97
N GLU A 210 -8.78 -13.13 -8.04
CA GLU A 210 -9.56 -13.43 -9.23
C GLU A 210 -10.52 -12.31 -9.63
N LYS A 211 -11.08 -11.58 -8.65
CA LYS A 211 -12.08 -10.53 -8.91
C LYS A 211 -11.48 -9.14 -9.05
N LEU A 212 -10.38 -8.85 -8.35
CA LEU A 212 -9.78 -7.53 -8.29
C LEU A 212 -8.39 -7.45 -8.93
N GLY A 213 -7.79 -8.57 -9.31
CA GLY A 213 -6.43 -8.60 -9.85
C GLY A 213 -6.23 -7.72 -11.09
N SER A 214 -7.20 -7.67 -12.00
CA SER A 214 -7.11 -6.84 -13.21
C SER A 214 -7.13 -5.34 -12.94
N VAL A 215 -7.53 -4.91 -11.75
CA VAL A 215 -7.54 -3.51 -11.31
C VAL A 215 -6.54 -3.25 -10.18
N SER A 216 -5.61 -4.19 -9.93
CA SER A 216 -4.63 -4.11 -8.84
C SER A 216 -3.20 -3.96 -9.41
N PRO A 217 -2.74 -2.73 -9.71
CA PRO A 217 -1.38 -2.50 -10.20
C PRO A 217 -0.32 -2.81 -9.14
N ILE A 218 -0.72 -2.84 -7.88
CA ILE A 218 0.12 -3.21 -6.74
C ILE A 218 -0.64 -4.24 -5.90
N VAL A 219 0.08 -5.31 -5.54
CA VAL A 219 -0.37 -6.33 -4.61
C VAL A 219 0.60 -6.36 -3.43
N HIS A 220 0.11 -6.04 -2.25
CA HIS A 220 0.88 -6.23 -1.02
C HIS A 220 0.95 -7.72 -0.69
N ILE A 221 2.15 -8.20 -0.44
CA ILE A 221 2.41 -9.60 -0.10
C ILE A 221 3.00 -9.73 1.29
N GLN A 222 2.34 -10.53 2.07
CA GLN A 222 2.72 -10.93 3.40
C GLN A 222 2.29 -12.38 3.65
N GLN A 223 3.00 -13.09 4.49
CA GLN A 223 2.50 -14.39 4.94
C GLN A 223 1.54 -14.20 6.12
N THR A 224 0.49 -14.99 6.15
CA THR A 224 -0.48 -14.99 7.25
C THR A 224 -1.09 -16.37 7.45
N VAL A 225 -1.68 -16.60 8.61
CA VAL A 225 -2.52 -17.76 8.86
C VAL A 225 -4.00 -17.41 8.70
N LEU A 226 -4.84 -18.41 8.56
CA LEU A 226 -6.28 -18.21 8.40
C LEU A 226 -6.86 -17.33 9.52
N ASN A 227 -7.70 -16.37 9.17
CA ASN A 227 -8.37 -15.43 10.07
C ASN A 227 -7.44 -14.41 10.78
N LYS A 228 -6.24 -14.20 10.27
CA LYS A 228 -5.33 -13.18 10.79
C LYS A 228 -4.73 -12.37 9.65
N SER A 229 -4.20 -11.20 9.98
CA SER A 229 -3.30 -10.42 9.14
C SER A 229 -2.01 -10.27 9.95
N ASN A 230 -1.03 -11.14 9.64
CA ASN A 230 0.18 -11.26 10.49
C ASN A 230 1.32 -10.37 10.01
N HIS A 231 1.32 -9.93 8.75
CA HIS A 231 2.46 -9.30 8.09
C HIS A 231 3.77 -10.07 8.29
N ALA A 232 3.67 -11.41 8.28
CA ALA A 232 4.79 -12.31 8.50
C ALA A 232 5.64 -12.48 7.23
N PRO A 233 6.94 -12.82 7.37
CA PRO A 233 7.81 -13.13 6.24
C PRO A 233 7.48 -14.49 5.61
N PHE A 234 7.99 -14.73 4.41
CA PHE A 234 7.88 -16.01 3.70
C PHE A 234 9.10 -16.90 3.99
N THR A 235 9.39 -17.12 5.26
CA THR A 235 10.42 -18.08 5.69
C THR A 235 9.85 -19.52 5.74
N PRO A 236 10.67 -20.57 5.72
CA PRO A 236 10.20 -21.96 5.85
C PRO A 236 9.23 -22.15 7.01
N GLU A 237 9.56 -21.60 8.20
CA GLU A 237 8.72 -21.67 9.39
C GLU A 237 7.32 -21.07 9.16
N HIS A 238 7.25 -19.85 8.61
CA HIS A 238 5.97 -19.19 8.34
C HIS A 238 5.22 -19.82 7.17
N ASN A 239 5.94 -20.37 6.18
CA ASN A 239 5.33 -21.05 5.03
C ASN A 239 4.71 -22.40 5.39
N GLU A 240 5.12 -23.05 6.50
CA GLU A 240 4.56 -24.32 6.94
C GLU A 240 3.06 -24.19 7.27
N THR A 241 2.69 -23.15 8.02
CA THR A 241 1.30 -22.91 8.46
C THR A 241 0.60 -21.79 7.67
N GLY A 242 1.34 -21.02 6.93
CA GLY A 242 0.84 -19.86 6.17
C GLY A 242 -0.05 -20.27 5.01
N ILE A 243 -1.09 -19.45 4.76
CA ILE A 243 -2.09 -19.71 3.71
C ILE A 243 -1.71 -19.09 2.36
N ILE A 244 -0.76 -18.18 2.31
CA ILE A 244 -0.34 -17.52 1.07
C ILE A 244 0.72 -18.37 0.37
N LYS A 245 0.38 -18.85 -0.83
CA LYS A 245 1.27 -19.65 -1.69
C LYS A 245 1.47 -18.92 -3.02
N ALA A 246 2.71 -18.64 -3.38
CA ALA A 246 3.05 -17.80 -4.53
C ALA A 246 2.46 -18.33 -5.86
N ASP A 247 2.54 -19.65 -6.09
CA ASP A 247 1.96 -20.31 -7.25
C ASP A 247 0.44 -20.07 -7.37
N LYS A 248 -0.28 -20.17 -6.25
CA LYS A 248 -1.73 -19.94 -6.21
C LYS A 248 -2.10 -18.47 -6.39
N VAL A 249 -1.29 -17.55 -5.84
CA VAL A 249 -1.47 -16.10 -6.03
C VAL A 249 -1.35 -15.74 -7.50
N ILE A 250 -0.32 -16.23 -8.17
CA ILE A 250 -0.08 -15.97 -9.59
C ILE A 250 -1.22 -16.57 -10.43
N ALA A 251 -1.60 -17.83 -10.18
CA ALA A 251 -2.69 -18.47 -10.89
C ALA A 251 -4.03 -17.75 -10.71
N ALA A 252 -4.33 -17.23 -9.51
CA ALA A 252 -5.54 -16.47 -9.25
C ALA A 252 -5.54 -15.10 -9.98
N LEU A 253 -4.41 -14.39 -10.01
CA LEU A 253 -4.26 -13.16 -10.77
C LEU A 253 -4.43 -13.38 -12.29
N GLU A 254 -3.81 -14.42 -12.84
CA GLU A 254 -3.96 -14.78 -14.26
C GLU A 254 -5.41 -15.13 -14.60
N LYS A 255 -6.08 -15.90 -13.75
CA LYS A 255 -7.51 -16.21 -13.89
C LYS A 255 -8.38 -14.95 -13.81
N GLY A 256 -8.00 -13.97 -13.00
CA GLY A 256 -8.64 -12.67 -12.90
C GLY A 256 -8.34 -11.69 -14.04
N GLY A 257 -7.52 -12.10 -15.02
CA GLY A 257 -7.17 -11.26 -16.16
C GLY A 257 -6.17 -10.15 -15.83
N CYS A 258 -5.36 -10.32 -14.81
CA CYS A 258 -4.28 -9.38 -14.48
C CYS A 258 -3.21 -9.43 -15.58
N GLU A 259 -2.91 -8.28 -16.20
CA GLU A 259 -1.88 -8.18 -17.25
C GLU A 259 -0.52 -7.78 -16.67
N GLU A 260 -0.52 -6.93 -15.65
CA GLU A 260 0.69 -6.42 -15.01
C GLU A 260 0.43 -6.08 -13.54
N THR A 261 1.36 -6.45 -12.66
CA THR A 261 1.31 -6.05 -11.24
C THR A 261 2.70 -6.01 -10.61
N ILE A 262 2.84 -5.20 -9.56
CA ILE A 262 4.04 -5.18 -8.73
C ILE A 262 3.67 -5.80 -7.38
N PHE A 263 4.37 -6.87 -7.02
CA PHE A 263 4.29 -7.44 -5.69
C PHE A 263 5.19 -6.64 -4.73
N MET A 264 4.60 -6.02 -3.73
CA MET A 264 5.31 -5.26 -2.70
C MET A 264 5.28 -6.01 -1.38
N PHE A 265 6.45 -6.44 -0.89
CA PHE A 265 6.52 -7.00 0.46
C PHE A 265 6.06 -5.99 1.49
N GLU A 266 5.06 -6.34 2.28
CA GLU A 266 4.58 -5.58 3.42
C GLU A 266 4.73 -6.43 4.70
N ILE A 267 5.98 -6.61 5.11
CA ILE A 267 6.37 -7.45 6.24
C ILE A 267 6.71 -6.56 7.43
N GLY A 268 6.12 -6.85 8.57
CA GLY A 268 6.27 -6.07 9.79
C GLY A 268 6.78 -6.90 10.97
N HIS A 269 7.77 -6.35 11.68
CA HIS A 269 8.31 -6.92 12.91
C HIS A 269 8.10 -5.97 14.11
N ARG A 270 7.09 -5.11 14.00
CA ARG A 270 6.80 -4.14 15.05
C ARG A 270 6.31 -4.86 16.33
N GLU A 271 6.82 -4.44 17.47
CA GLU A 271 6.46 -4.99 18.78
C GLU A 271 6.84 -6.47 18.99
N HIS A 272 7.75 -7.00 18.16
CA HIS A 272 8.28 -8.36 18.28
C HIS A 272 9.78 -8.31 18.61
N TRP A 273 10.10 -8.17 19.89
CA TRP A 273 11.47 -7.98 20.38
C TRP A 273 12.49 -8.99 19.85
N ASP A 274 12.16 -10.27 19.84
CA ASP A 274 13.05 -11.35 19.44
C ASP A 274 13.21 -11.48 17.91
N THR A 275 12.30 -10.89 17.13
CA THR A 275 12.29 -10.97 15.66
C THR A 275 12.63 -9.64 14.98
N GLU A 276 12.53 -8.50 15.66
CA GLU A 276 12.72 -7.18 15.06
C GLU A 276 14.08 -7.02 14.36
N PHE A 277 15.15 -7.58 14.93
CA PHE A 277 16.49 -7.52 14.35
C PHE A 277 16.69 -8.45 13.15
N LYS A 278 15.75 -9.33 12.86
CA LYS A 278 15.79 -10.24 11.70
C LYS A 278 15.15 -9.68 10.44
N ILE A 279 14.54 -8.48 10.51
CA ILE A 279 13.69 -7.95 9.43
C ILE A 279 14.37 -7.99 8.04
N ILE A 280 15.65 -7.66 7.94
CA ILE A 280 16.39 -7.70 6.67
C ILE A 280 16.60 -9.15 6.21
N ALA A 281 16.98 -10.05 7.11
CA ALA A 281 17.18 -11.46 6.78
C ALA A 281 15.87 -12.11 6.32
N ASP A 282 14.78 -11.83 7.01
CA ASP A 282 13.45 -12.36 6.71
C ASP A 282 12.89 -11.79 5.40
N LEU A 283 13.13 -10.51 5.10
CA LEU A 283 12.81 -9.92 3.79
C LEU A 283 13.64 -10.54 2.67
N ALA A 284 14.94 -10.72 2.87
CA ALA A 284 15.81 -11.35 1.88
C ALA A 284 15.41 -12.81 1.60
N GLU A 285 15.01 -13.56 2.63
CA GLU A 285 14.49 -14.91 2.46
C GLU A 285 13.14 -14.91 1.74
N SER A 286 12.25 -13.99 2.08
CA SER A 286 10.97 -13.81 1.40
C SER A 286 11.17 -13.48 -0.09
N THR A 287 12.14 -12.62 -0.41
CA THR A 287 12.50 -12.29 -1.80
C THR A 287 12.99 -13.54 -2.54
N ARG A 288 13.86 -14.34 -1.96
CA ARG A 288 14.33 -15.59 -2.57
C ARG A 288 13.18 -16.56 -2.86
N TYR A 289 12.25 -16.76 -1.92
CA TYR A 289 11.08 -17.59 -2.10
C TYR A 289 10.21 -17.13 -3.27
N TRP A 290 9.90 -15.83 -3.36
CA TRP A 290 9.04 -15.30 -4.44
C TRP A 290 9.74 -15.26 -5.80
N ARG A 291 11.08 -15.13 -5.87
CA ARG A 291 11.85 -15.17 -7.12
C ARG A 291 11.81 -16.53 -7.83
N GLU A 292 11.42 -17.58 -7.18
CA GLU A 292 11.18 -18.86 -7.84
C GLU A 292 9.98 -18.76 -8.81
N TRP A 293 9.05 -17.85 -8.54
CA TRP A 293 7.77 -17.70 -9.23
C TRP A 293 7.70 -16.43 -10.09
N VAL A 294 8.24 -15.32 -9.63
CA VAL A 294 8.27 -14.04 -10.33
C VAL A 294 9.58 -13.90 -11.11
N LYS A 295 9.48 -13.96 -12.43
CA LYS A 295 10.60 -13.73 -13.35
C LYS A 295 10.46 -12.35 -13.98
N GLU A 296 11.37 -11.45 -13.65
CA GLU A 296 11.47 -10.08 -14.18
C GLU A 296 12.18 -10.03 -15.54
#